data_abcee22c6a97f796196b2b0c895a0bcf
#
_entry.id   abcee22c6a97f796196b2b0c895a0bcf
#
_cell.length_a   1.000
_cell.length_b   1.000
_cell.length_c   1.000
_cell.angle_alpha   90.00
_cell.angle_beta   90.00
_cell.angle_gamma   90.00
#
_symmetry.space_group_name_H-M   'P 1'
#
loop_
_entity.id
_entity.type
_entity.pdbx_description
1 polymer ?
#
loop_
_entity_poly.entity_id
_entity_poly.type
_entity_poly.pdbx_seq_one_letter_code
_entity_poly.pdbx_strand_id
1 'polypeptide(L)'
;MRNEWGVRGLMLACVLGCVCAMRADTLREAKARRKARYAQVEQLVQAGRAKEGDEGYLVAQGALTAEQAALMKAENEDRKTGYAAIAQANGKSVAEVGRQAAVIQKARRAPKR
;
A
#
# COMPACT_ATOMS: atom_id res chain seq x y z
N MET A 1 -5.93 37.80 -25.67
CA MET A 1 -7.23 37.30 -25.20
C MET A 1 -7.66 35.96 -25.79
N ARG A 2 -7.39 35.73 -27.06
CA ARG A 2 -7.88 34.53 -27.74
C ARG A 2 -7.17 33.23 -27.38
N ASN A 3 -5.98 33.28 -26.81
CA ASN A 3 -5.17 32.11 -26.53
C ASN A 3 -5.29 31.60 -25.10
N GLU A 4 -5.95 32.35 -24.22
CA GLU A 4 -6.08 31.96 -22.81
C GLU A 4 -6.94 30.71 -22.58
N TRP A 5 -7.99 30.57 -23.38
CA TRP A 5 -8.88 29.42 -23.28
C TRP A 5 -8.25 28.13 -23.81
N GLY A 6 -7.50 28.21 -24.90
CA GLY A 6 -6.80 27.06 -25.46
C GLY A 6 -5.66 26.56 -24.57
N VAL A 7 -4.93 27.50 -23.93
CA VAL A 7 -3.81 27.16 -23.05
C VAL A 7 -4.31 26.51 -21.77
N ARG A 8 -5.42 26.97 -21.22
CA ARG A 8 -6.03 26.36 -20.02
C ARG A 8 -6.51 24.94 -20.27
N GLY A 9 -7.11 24.69 -21.43
CA GLY A 9 -7.55 23.35 -21.82
C GLY A 9 -6.39 22.39 -22.03
N LEU A 10 -5.30 22.83 -22.61
CA LEU A 10 -4.08 22.05 -22.79
C LEU A 10 -3.40 21.71 -21.45
N MET A 11 -3.34 22.67 -20.53
CA MET A 11 -2.78 22.43 -19.21
C MET A 11 -3.57 21.40 -18.39
N LEU A 12 -4.91 21.46 -18.48
CA LEU A 12 -5.77 20.47 -17.81
C LEU A 12 -5.56 19.05 -18.34
N ALA A 13 -5.41 18.90 -19.64
CA ALA A 13 -5.15 17.59 -20.25
C ALA A 13 -3.79 17.02 -19.81
N CYS A 14 -2.75 17.86 -19.73
CA CYS A 14 -1.43 17.45 -19.26
C CYS A 14 -1.43 17.04 -17.78
N VAL A 15 -2.18 17.77 -16.94
CA VAL A 15 -2.29 17.45 -15.50
C VAL A 15 -2.97 16.09 -15.30
N LEU A 16 -4.02 15.79 -16.05
CA LEU A 16 -4.69 14.50 -15.99
C LEU A 16 -3.80 13.35 -16.44
N GLY A 17 -3.03 13.55 -17.51
CA GLY A 17 -2.05 12.58 -17.98
C GLY A 17 -0.94 12.32 -16.97
N CYS A 18 -0.42 13.36 -16.34
CA CYS A 18 0.61 13.25 -15.30
C CYS A 18 0.12 12.49 -14.07
N VAL A 19 -1.13 12.71 -13.63
CA VAL A 19 -1.70 12.02 -12.47
C VAL A 19 -1.82 10.52 -12.73
N CYS A 20 -2.22 10.10 -13.92
CA CYS A 20 -2.29 8.69 -14.28
C CYS A 20 -0.91 8.03 -14.31
N ALA A 21 0.10 8.70 -14.86
CA ALA A 21 1.47 8.23 -14.90
C ALA A 21 2.07 8.12 -13.48
N MET A 22 1.81 9.09 -12.62
CA MET A 22 2.25 9.10 -11.21
C MET A 22 1.67 7.92 -10.43
N ARG A 23 0.41 7.54 -10.66
CA ARG A 23 -0.22 6.39 -9.99
C ARG A 23 0.45 5.08 -10.35
N ALA A 24 0.77 4.86 -11.63
CA ALA A 24 1.47 3.65 -12.08
C ALA A 24 2.87 3.56 -11.46
N ASP A 25 3.62 4.66 -11.45
CA ASP A 25 4.95 4.72 -10.85
C ASP A 25 4.88 4.52 -9.34
N THR A 26 3.91 5.11 -8.67
CA THR A 26 3.68 4.97 -7.23
C THR A 26 3.44 3.51 -6.84
N LEU A 27 2.63 2.77 -7.61
CA LEU A 27 2.40 1.35 -7.35
C LEU A 27 3.68 0.53 -7.53
N ARG A 28 4.43 0.79 -8.58
CA ARG A 28 5.70 0.10 -8.84
C ARG A 28 6.71 0.37 -7.72
N GLU A 29 6.81 1.61 -7.29
CA GLU A 29 7.68 2.02 -6.19
C GLU A 29 7.25 1.36 -4.87
N ALA A 30 5.94 1.32 -4.58
CA ALA A 30 5.41 0.67 -3.40
C ALA A 30 5.76 -0.81 -3.35
N LYS A 31 5.63 -1.51 -4.46
CA LYS A 31 6.01 -2.93 -4.57
C LYS A 31 7.51 -3.13 -4.31
N ALA A 32 8.34 -2.27 -4.89
CA ALA A 32 9.79 -2.33 -4.71
C ALA A 32 10.18 -2.09 -3.25
N ARG A 33 9.56 -1.10 -2.59
CA ARG A 33 9.81 -0.81 -1.18
C ARG A 33 9.38 -1.96 -0.28
N ARG A 34 8.23 -2.58 -0.55
CA ARG A 34 7.76 -3.75 0.21
C ARG A 34 8.72 -4.92 0.10
N LYS A 35 9.22 -5.18 -1.10
CA LYS A 35 10.20 -6.24 -1.33
C LYS A 35 11.50 -5.97 -0.55
N ALA A 36 11.99 -4.74 -0.59
CA ALA A 36 13.20 -4.34 0.13
C ALA A 36 13.05 -4.44 1.65
N ARG A 37 11.83 -4.21 2.15
CA ARG A 37 11.49 -4.19 3.58
C ARG A 37 11.12 -5.58 4.12
N TYR A 38 10.92 -6.56 3.27
CA TYR A 38 10.32 -7.85 3.63
C TYR A 38 11.02 -8.52 4.82
N ALA A 39 12.34 -8.60 4.81
CA ALA A 39 13.09 -9.25 5.89
C ALA A 39 12.89 -8.54 7.24
N GLN A 40 12.85 -7.21 7.23
CA GLN A 40 12.63 -6.42 8.46
C GLN A 40 11.22 -6.62 9.00
N VAL A 41 10.21 -6.69 8.12
CA VAL A 41 8.83 -6.97 8.51
C VAL A 41 8.71 -8.37 9.12
N GLU A 42 9.36 -9.36 8.51
CA GLU A 42 9.37 -10.71 9.04
C GLU A 42 9.99 -10.78 10.43
N GLN A 43 11.09 -10.09 10.66
CA GLN A 43 11.73 -10.01 11.97
C GLN A 43 10.80 -9.38 13.00
N LEU A 44 10.08 -8.33 12.62
CA LEU A 44 9.14 -7.65 13.50
C LEU A 44 8.00 -8.58 13.94
N VAL A 45 7.45 -9.34 12.99
CA VAL A 45 6.38 -10.30 13.25
C VAL A 45 6.88 -11.47 14.10
N GLN A 46 8.05 -12.02 13.78
CA GLN A 46 8.64 -13.14 14.52
C GLN A 46 9.00 -12.75 15.96
N ALA A 47 9.38 -11.49 16.16
CA ALA A 47 9.65 -10.97 17.50
C ALA A 47 8.37 -10.72 18.33
N GLY A 48 7.18 -10.94 17.74
CA GLY A 48 5.91 -10.73 18.43
C GLY A 48 5.54 -9.27 18.59
N ARG A 49 6.15 -8.37 17.83
CA ARG A 49 5.90 -6.92 17.91
C ARG A 49 4.81 -6.45 16.98
N ALA A 50 4.47 -7.24 15.98
CA ALA A 50 3.38 -6.96 15.05
C ALA A 50 2.73 -8.26 14.62
N LYS A 51 1.48 -8.17 14.21
CA LYS A 51 0.73 -9.29 13.64
C LYS A 51 -0.08 -8.82 12.45
N GLU A 52 -0.50 -9.76 11.61
CA GLU A 52 -1.44 -9.46 10.53
C GLU A 52 -2.83 -9.21 11.13
N GLY A 53 -3.39 -8.04 10.86
CA GLY A 53 -4.75 -7.68 11.28
C GLY A 53 -5.81 -8.15 10.30
N ASP A 54 -7.06 -8.02 10.68
CA ASP A 54 -8.21 -8.50 9.90
C ASP A 54 -8.51 -7.62 8.68
N GLU A 55 -7.98 -6.40 8.66
CA GLU A 55 -8.23 -5.44 7.57
C GLU A 55 -7.13 -5.46 6.50
N GLY A 56 -6.12 -6.30 6.65
CA GLY A 56 -5.03 -6.43 5.68
C GLY A 56 -3.79 -5.62 6.00
N TYR A 57 -3.72 -5.05 7.19
CA TYR A 57 -2.58 -4.26 7.65
C TYR A 57 -1.92 -4.88 8.87
N LEU A 58 -0.65 -4.56 9.07
CA LEU A 58 0.03 -4.94 10.30
C LEU A 58 -0.53 -4.16 11.48
N VAL A 59 -0.68 -4.83 12.60
CA VAL A 59 -1.16 -4.25 13.87
C VAL A 59 -0.08 -4.42 14.91
N ALA A 60 0.16 -3.38 15.71
CA ALA A 60 1.14 -3.42 16.78
C ALA A 60 0.73 -4.39 17.89
N GLN A 61 1.69 -5.13 18.42
CA GLN A 61 1.54 -5.94 19.62
C GLN A 61 2.47 -5.38 20.70
N GLY A 62 1.88 -4.73 21.70
CA GLY A 62 2.64 -4.08 22.74
C GLY A 62 3.34 -2.80 22.28
N ALA A 63 4.32 -2.37 23.05
CA ALA A 63 5.05 -1.15 22.77
C ALA A 63 6.06 -1.36 21.64
N LEU A 64 6.11 -0.42 20.70
CA LEU A 64 7.07 -0.42 19.60
C LEU A 64 8.11 0.68 19.81
N THR A 65 9.33 0.43 19.36
CA THR A 65 10.32 1.50 19.23
C THR A 65 9.87 2.46 18.12
N ALA A 66 10.43 3.66 18.08
CA ALA A 66 10.14 4.61 17.02
C ALA A 66 10.46 4.03 15.64
N GLU A 67 11.56 3.27 15.53
CA GLU A 67 11.95 2.62 14.28
C GLU A 67 10.98 1.52 13.86
N GLN A 68 10.53 0.72 14.81
CA GLN A 68 9.53 -0.34 14.55
C GLN A 68 8.19 0.25 14.14
N ALA A 69 7.75 1.33 14.79
CA ALA A 69 6.51 2.02 14.42
C ALA A 69 6.60 2.63 13.01
N ALA A 70 7.74 3.22 12.66
CA ALA A 70 7.97 3.78 11.33
C ALA A 70 7.98 2.70 10.25
N LEU A 71 8.60 1.55 10.53
CA LEU A 71 8.62 0.39 9.64
C LEU A 71 7.21 -0.12 9.37
N MET A 72 6.41 -0.29 10.41
CA MET A 72 5.03 -0.76 10.30
C MET A 72 4.16 0.22 9.52
N LYS A 73 4.31 1.51 9.78
CA LYS A 73 3.57 2.55 9.08
C LYS A 73 3.90 2.55 7.59
N ALA A 74 5.18 2.48 7.24
CA ALA A 74 5.64 2.45 5.85
C ALA A 74 5.09 1.22 5.11
N GLU A 75 5.12 0.06 5.76
CA GLU A 75 4.57 -1.17 5.18
C GLU A 75 3.07 -1.03 4.93
N ASN A 76 2.32 -0.52 5.89
CA ASN A 76 0.87 -0.36 5.79
C ASN A 76 0.48 0.66 4.71
N GLU A 77 1.24 1.74 4.55
CA GLU A 77 1.00 2.73 3.49
C GLU A 77 1.20 2.11 2.10
N ASP A 78 2.24 1.31 1.93
CA ASP A 78 2.52 0.64 0.65
C ASP A 78 1.50 -0.47 0.36
N ARG A 79 1.02 -1.18 1.38
CA ARG A 79 -0.08 -2.14 1.23
C ARG A 79 -1.35 -1.44 0.77
N LYS A 80 -1.67 -0.29 1.35
CA LYS A 80 -2.85 0.49 0.96
C LYS A 80 -2.79 0.91 -0.50
N THR A 81 -1.62 1.34 -0.97
CA THR A 81 -1.41 1.67 -2.38
C THR A 81 -1.70 0.47 -3.29
N GLY A 82 -1.22 -0.71 -2.91
CA GLY A 82 -1.50 -1.94 -3.65
C GLY A 82 -2.97 -2.32 -3.65
N TYR A 83 -3.63 -2.23 -2.50
CA TYR A 83 -5.06 -2.55 -2.39
C TYR A 83 -5.91 -1.59 -3.21
N ALA A 84 -5.57 -0.31 -3.23
CA ALA A 84 -6.27 0.69 -4.03
C ALA A 84 -6.19 0.38 -5.52
N ALA A 85 -5.04 -0.05 -6.00
CA ALA A 85 -4.86 -0.44 -7.42
C ALA A 85 -5.71 -1.66 -7.77
N ILE A 86 -5.74 -2.68 -6.92
CA ILE A 86 -6.55 -3.89 -7.11
C ILE A 86 -8.04 -3.55 -7.07
N ALA A 87 -8.45 -2.73 -6.10
CA ALA A 87 -9.84 -2.30 -5.94
C ALA A 87 -10.33 -1.59 -7.21
N GLN A 88 -9.54 -0.67 -7.73
CA GLN A 88 -9.88 0.08 -8.94
C GLN A 88 -10.00 -0.85 -10.15
N ALA A 89 -9.09 -1.80 -10.29
CA ALA A 89 -9.10 -2.73 -11.43
C ALA A 89 -10.28 -3.70 -11.39
N ASN A 90 -10.83 -4.01 -10.21
CA ASN A 90 -11.85 -5.04 -10.03
C ASN A 90 -13.22 -4.50 -9.57
N GLY A 91 -13.38 -3.19 -9.49
CA GLY A 91 -14.64 -2.58 -9.06
C GLY A 91 -15.00 -2.90 -7.62
N LYS A 92 -14.00 -3.05 -6.75
CA LYS A 92 -14.19 -3.34 -5.32
C LYS A 92 -13.75 -2.16 -4.47
N SER A 93 -14.14 -2.16 -3.20
CA SER A 93 -13.63 -1.18 -2.25
C SER A 93 -12.24 -1.58 -1.76
N VAL A 94 -11.46 -0.60 -1.33
CA VAL A 94 -10.14 -0.84 -0.73
C VAL A 94 -10.28 -1.73 0.51
N ALA A 95 -11.33 -1.51 1.31
CA ALA A 95 -11.60 -2.29 2.51
C ALA A 95 -11.83 -3.77 2.20
N GLU A 96 -12.59 -4.07 1.14
CA GLU A 96 -12.81 -5.48 0.71
C GLU A 96 -11.50 -6.15 0.29
N VAL A 97 -10.70 -5.44 -0.51
CA VAL A 97 -9.41 -5.97 -0.96
C VAL A 97 -8.50 -6.21 0.24
N GLY A 98 -8.48 -5.29 1.19
CA GLY A 98 -7.70 -5.44 2.43
C GLY A 98 -8.11 -6.67 3.23
N ARG A 99 -9.40 -6.89 3.42
CA ARG A 99 -9.91 -8.08 4.12
C ARG A 99 -9.55 -9.38 3.40
N GLN A 100 -9.63 -9.40 2.08
CA GLN A 100 -9.22 -10.56 1.28
C GLN A 100 -7.71 -10.82 1.43
N ALA A 101 -6.92 -9.75 1.39
CA ALA A 101 -5.47 -9.84 1.61
C ALA A 101 -5.15 -10.36 3.02
N ALA A 102 -5.92 -9.97 4.03
CA ALA A 102 -5.73 -10.44 5.40
C ALA A 102 -5.84 -11.97 5.51
N VAL A 103 -6.82 -12.55 4.83
CA VAL A 103 -6.99 -14.01 4.81
C VAL A 103 -5.74 -14.68 4.22
N ILE A 104 -5.24 -14.15 3.12
CA ILE A 104 -4.05 -14.69 2.45
C ILE A 104 -2.81 -14.52 3.33
N GLN A 105 -2.61 -13.36 3.93
CA GLN A 105 -1.45 -13.10 4.78
C GLN A 105 -1.45 -13.99 6.02
N LYS A 106 -2.58 -14.16 6.66
CA LYS A 106 -2.72 -15.04 7.82
C LYS A 106 -2.45 -16.50 7.45
N ALA A 107 -2.94 -16.95 6.31
CA ALA A 107 -2.70 -18.31 5.82
C ALA A 107 -1.22 -18.57 5.57
N ARG A 108 -0.50 -17.58 5.02
CA ARG A 108 0.95 -17.68 4.78
C ARG A 108 1.75 -17.79 6.07
N ARG A 109 1.27 -17.17 7.14
CA ARG A 109 1.94 -17.14 8.44
C ARG A 109 1.49 -18.25 9.37
N ALA A 110 0.46 -19.01 9.00
CA ALA A 110 -0.01 -20.13 9.80
C ALA A 110 1.06 -21.22 9.85
N PRO A 111 1.21 -21.92 11.01
CA PRO A 111 2.17 -23.02 11.10
C PRO A 111 1.88 -24.09 10.05
N LYS A 112 2.89 -24.50 9.32
CA LYS A 112 2.79 -25.60 8.38
C LYS A 112 2.80 -26.92 9.16
N ARG A 113 1.78 -27.71 8.94
CA ARG A 113 1.71 -29.06 9.49
C ARG A 113 2.41 -30.05 8.59
#